data_86568c616d6c078682447c2303079954
#
_entry.id   86568c616d6c078682447c2303079954
#
_cell.length_a   1.000
_cell.length_b   1.000
_cell.length_c   1.000
_cell.angle_alpha   90.00
_cell.angle_beta   90.00
_cell.angle_gamma   90.00
#
_symmetry.space_group_name_H-M   'P 1'
#
loop_
_entity.id
_entity.type
_entity.pdbx_description
1 polymer ?
#
loop_
_entity_poly.entity_id
_entity_poly.type
_entity_poly.pdbx_seq_one_letter_code
_entity_poly.pdbx_strand_id
1 'polypeptide(L)'
;MSTDHLIALLKKNGLKATPQRLAVHEAMTHLGHASADQVAEFIDKKGETKITMASVYNTLCQMALLGIYSYRHSAANKMFFDVNTFPHFHIYDKQNDCYVDVIDDELFETIERHLKKKRFR
;
A
#
# COMPACT_ATOMS: atom_id res chain seq x y z
N MET A 1 7.55 3.74 -5.81
CA MET A 1 7.86 5.03 -5.15
C MET A 1 9.20 4.91 -4.46
N SER A 2 10.13 5.82 -4.73
CA SER A 2 11.45 5.82 -4.10
C SER A 2 11.40 6.40 -2.69
N THR A 3 12.43 6.08 -1.89
CA THR A 3 12.56 6.64 -0.55
C THR A 3 12.66 8.17 -0.59
N ASP A 4 13.40 8.71 -1.55
CA ASP A 4 13.53 10.18 -1.70
C ASP A 4 12.18 10.83 -2.01
N HIS A 5 11.36 10.19 -2.83
CA HIS A 5 10.02 10.68 -3.14
C HIS A 5 9.14 10.67 -1.89
N LEU A 6 9.22 9.61 -1.08
CA LEU A 6 8.51 9.54 0.19
C LEU A 6 8.92 10.66 1.14
N ILE A 7 10.22 10.88 1.31
CA ILE A 7 10.76 11.93 2.19
C ILE A 7 10.21 13.30 1.76
N ALA A 8 10.19 13.57 0.45
CA ALA A 8 9.65 14.82 -0.08
C ALA A 8 8.15 14.97 0.23
N LEU A 9 7.37 13.89 0.06
CA LEU A 9 5.94 13.90 0.37
C LEU A 9 5.66 14.11 1.86
N LEU A 10 6.43 13.47 2.73
CA LEU A 10 6.30 13.65 4.17
C LEU A 10 6.60 15.08 4.56
N LYS A 11 7.68 15.64 4.05
CA LYS A 11 8.07 17.02 4.32
C LYS A 11 7.00 18.01 3.86
N LYS A 12 6.42 17.79 2.68
CA LYS A 12 5.34 18.61 2.14
C LYS A 12 4.12 18.63 3.07
N ASN A 13 3.87 17.53 3.79
CA ASN A 13 2.76 17.39 4.72
C ASN A 13 3.15 17.69 6.18
N GLY A 14 4.34 18.26 6.40
CA GLY A 14 4.80 18.65 7.74
C GLY A 14 5.24 17.48 8.61
N LEU A 15 5.56 16.35 8.02
CA LEU A 15 5.97 15.15 8.74
C LEU A 15 7.44 14.84 8.56
N LYS A 16 8.03 14.26 9.60
CA LYS A 16 9.43 13.85 9.58
C LYS A 16 9.59 12.43 9.02
N ALA A 17 10.72 12.18 8.35
CA ALA A 17 11.09 10.85 7.90
C ALA A 17 11.75 10.09 9.06
N THR A 18 10.94 9.58 9.98
CA THR A 18 11.43 8.83 11.13
C THR A 18 11.90 7.43 10.71
N PRO A 19 12.78 6.77 11.49
CA PRO A 19 13.20 5.40 11.20
C PRO A 19 12.03 4.43 11.05
N GLN A 20 10.97 4.57 11.85
CA GLN A 20 9.79 3.72 11.76
C GLN A 20 9.04 3.94 10.44
N ARG A 21 8.84 5.19 10.03
CA ARG A 21 8.18 5.49 8.74
C ARG A 21 8.99 4.96 7.57
N LEU A 22 10.30 5.10 7.60
CA LEU A 22 11.18 4.58 6.55
C LEU A 22 11.17 3.06 6.52
N ALA A 23 11.17 2.40 7.67
CA ALA A 23 11.11 0.94 7.75
C ALA A 23 9.78 0.40 7.17
N VAL A 24 8.66 1.03 7.49
CA VAL A 24 7.35 0.67 6.94
C VAL A 24 7.35 0.84 5.42
N HIS A 25 7.88 1.94 4.93
CA HIS A 25 7.92 2.19 3.49
C HIS A 25 8.83 1.19 2.77
N GLU A 26 9.97 0.86 3.34
CA GLU A 26 10.85 -0.18 2.78
C GLU A 26 10.13 -1.51 2.66
N ALA A 27 9.42 -1.92 3.71
CA ALA A 27 8.61 -3.14 3.68
C ALA A 27 7.56 -3.08 2.58
N MET A 28 6.85 -1.96 2.46
CA MET A 28 5.82 -1.77 1.44
C MET A 28 6.39 -1.84 0.02
N THR A 29 7.56 -1.24 -0.23
CA THR A 29 8.18 -1.30 -1.55
C THR A 29 8.61 -2.71 -1.93
N HIS A 30 9.05 -3.51 -0.97
CA HIS A 30 9.39 -4.92 -1.21
C HIS A 30 8.16 -5.79 -1.43
N LEU A 31 7.09 -5.55 -0.69
CA LEU A 31 5.89 -6.38 -0.73
C LEU A 31 4.90 -5.94 -1.81
N GLY A 32 4.97 -4.67 -2.25
CA GLY A 32 4.05 -4.08 -3.23
C GLY A 32 2.69 -3.75 -2.62
N HIS A 33 2.04 -4.73 -2.03
CA HIS A 33 0.84 -4.58 -1.23
C HIS A 33 0.93 -5.53 -0.04
N ALA A 34 0.42 -5.12 1.09
CA ALA A 34 0.54 -5.90 2.32
C ALA A 34 -0.44 -5.46 3.39
N SER A 35 -0.76 -6.40 4.29
CA SER A 35 -1.42 -6.07 5.54
C SER A 35 -0.41 -5.58 6.57
N ALA A 36 -0.90 -5.02 7.68
CA ALA A 36 -0.03 -4.59 8.76
C ALA A 36 0.78 -5.76 9.34
N ASP A 37 0.18 -6.94 9.44
CA ASP A 37 0.87 -8.14 9.92
C ASP A 37 2.07 -8.51 9.04
N GLN A 38 1.90 -8.43 7.72
CA GLN A 38 2.96 -8.74 6.77
C GLN A 38 4.09 -7.72 6.85
N VAL A 39 3.75 -6.45 7.01
CA VAL A 39 4.73 -5.37 7.17
C VAL A 39 5.51 -5.57 8.46
N ALA A 40 4.82 -5.85 9.57
CA ALA A 40 5.47 -6.09 10.86
C ALA A 40 6.42 -7.28 10.81
N GLU A 41 6.01 -8.37 10.15
CA GLU A 41 6.85 -9.55 9.98
C GLU A 41 8.11 -9.24 9.17
N PHE A 42 7.97 -8.47 8.09
CA PHE A 42 9.11 -8.07 7.27
C PHE A 42 10.12 -7.26 8.08
N ILE A 43 9.65 -6.29 8.85
CA ILE A 43 10.51 -5.44 9.68
C ILE A 43 11.20 -6.27 10.77
N ASP A 44 10.47 -7.19 11.39
CA ASP A 44 11.01 -8.05 12.45
C ASP A 44 12.10 -8.98 11.91
N LYS A 45 11.88 -9.59 10.76
CA LYS A 45 12.87 -10.46 10.12
C LYS A 45 14.15 -9.73 9.74
N LYS A 46 14.02 -8.49 9.31
CA LYS A 46 15.16 -7.67 8.95
C LYS A 46 15.98 -7.26 10.18
N GLY A 47 15.34 -7.03 11.31
CA GLY A 47 15.99 -6.80 12.59
C GLY A 47 16.69 -5.45 12.76
N GLU A 48 16.56 -4.53 11.84
CA GLU A 48 17.24 -3.22 11.90
C GLU A 48 16.46 -2.18 12.71
N THR A 49 15.15 -2.34 12.80
CA THR A 49 14.27 -1.38 13.46
C THR A 49 13.28 -2.13 14.34
N LYS A 50 13.12 -1.65 15.57
CA LYS A 50 12.07 -2.16 16.46
C LYS A 50 10.84 -1.30 16.33
N ILE A 51 9.69 -1.94 16.09
CA ILE A 51 8.42 -1.23 15.95
C ILE A 51 7.30 -2.11 16.50
N THR A 52 6.32 -1.50 17.15
CA THR A 52 5.16 -2.23 17.66
C THR A 52 4.14 -2.43 16.55
N MET A 53 3.29 -3.43 16.70
CA MET A 53 2.19 -3.68 15.75
C MET A 53 1.28 -2.45 15.62
N ALA A 54 0.98 -1.79 16.75
CA ALA A 54 0.17 -0.58 16.76
C ALA A 54 0.84 0.54 15.96
N SER A 55 2.16 0.71 16.09
CA SER A 55 2.90 1.72 15.32
C SER A 55 2.94 1.42 13.83
N VAL A 56 3.07 0.15 13.44
CA VAL A 56 2.98 -0.27 12.04
C VAL A 56 1.64 0.12 11.46
N TYR A 57 0.56 -0.27 12.13
CA TYR A 57 -0.80 0.02 11.68
C TYR A 57 -1.06 1.52 11.57
N ASN A 58 -0.70 2.28 12.61
CA ASN A 58 -0.88 3.73 12.63
C ASN A 58 -0.10 4.41 11.50
N THR A 59 1.13 3.96 11.24
CA THR A 59 1.95 4.52 10.17
C THR A 59 1.31 4.24 8.80
N LEU A 60 0.86 3.01 8.57
CA LEU A 60 0.18 2.66 7.32
C LEU A 60 -1.09 3.48 7.11
N CYS A 61 -1.90 3.65 8.15
CA CYS A 61 -3.12 4.46 8.07
C CYS A 61 -2.81 5.93 7.82
N GLN A 62 -1.77 6.47 8.44
CA GLN A 62 -1.34 7.84 8.22
C GLN A 62 -0.89 8.06 6.77
N MET A 63 -0.11 7.13 6.22
CA MET A 63 0.30 7.20 4.82
C MET A 63 -0.89 7.11 3.88
N ALA A 64 -1.89 6.30 4.21
CA ALA A 64 -3.11 6.19 3.42
C ALA A 64 -3.92 7.49 3.46
N LEU A 65 -4.05 8.11 4.64
CA LEU A 65 -4.75 9.40 4.78
C LEU A 65 -4.09 10.51 3.97
N LEU A 66 -2.77 10.47 3.83
CA LEU A 66 -2.01 11.43 3.02
C LEU A 66 -2.05 11.12 1.52
N GLY A 67 -2.67 10.03 1.12
CA GLY A 67 -2.72 9.61 -0.28
C GLY A 67 -1.44 8.97 -0.79
N ILE A 68 -0.47 8.69 0.09
CA ILE A 68 0.78 8.03 -0.28
C ILE A 68 0.55 6.55 -0.58
N TYR A 69 -0.33 5.91 0.21
CA TYR A 69 -0.77 4.54 -0.03
C TYR A 69 -2.27 4.52 -0.29
N SER A 70 -2.72 3.56 -1.07
CA SER A 70 -4.13 3.20 -1.13
C SER A 70 -4.39 2.02 -0.22
N TYR A 71 -5.65 1.75 0.09
CA TYR A 71 -6.03 0.62 0.95
C TYR A 71 -7.34 0.01 0.49
N ARG A 72 -7.54 -1.24 0.83
CA ARG A 72 -8.80 -1.95 0.59
C ARG A 72 -8.93 -3.14 1.53
N HIS A 73 -10.15 -3.61 1.70
CA HIS A 73 -10.44 -4.78 2.54
C HIS A 73 -10.61 -6.02 1.67
N SER A 74 -10.09 -7.15 2.15
CA SER A 74 -10.32 -8.45 1.53
C SER A 74 -11.70 -8.99 1.91
N ALA A 75 -12.10 -10.12 1.30
CA ALA A 75 -13.35 -10.80 1.64
C ALA A 75 -13.37 -11.26 3.11
N ALA A 76 -12.21 -11.50 3.71
CA ALA A 76 -12.07 -11.83 5.13
C ALA A 76 -12.02 -10.58 6.03
N ASN A 77 -12.35 -9.42 5.48
CA ASN A 77 -12.32 -8.11 6.16
C ASN A 77 -10.94 -7.74 6.68
N LYS A 78 -9.89 -8.23 6.05
CA LYS A 78 -8.50 -7.89 6.36
C LYS A 78 -8.09 -6.69 5.52
N MET A 79 -7.48 -5.70 6.15
CA MET A 79 -7.07 -4.46 5.49
C MET A 79 -5.70 -4.62 4.83
N PHE A 80 -5.63 -4.31 3.55
CA PHE A 80 -4.40 -4.31 2.76
C PHE A 80 -4.07 -2.90 2.31
N PHE A 81 -2.79 -2.58 2.32
CA PHE A 81 -2.25 -1.31 1.85
C PHE A 81 -1.43 -1.54 0.59
N ASP A 82 -1.40 -0.54 -0.27
CA ASP A 82 -0.75 -0.63 -1.57
C ASP A 82 0.08 0.63 -1.82
N VAL A 83 1.34 0.45 -2.17
CA VAL A 83 2.25 1.55 -2.48
C VAL A 83 2.05 2.10 -3.89
N ASN A 84 1.43 1.32 -4.78
CA ASN A 84 1.18 1.71 -6.16
C ASN A 84 -0.05 2.62 -6.23
N THR A 85 0.14 3.86 -6.61
CA THR A 85 -0.93 4.85 -6.74
C THR A 85 -1.36 5.08 -8.19
N PHE A 86 -0.69 4.46 -9.16
CA PHE A 86 -1.08 4.54 -10.57
C PHE A 86 -2.13 3.46 -10.90
N PRO A 87 -2.90 3.63 -12.01
CA PRO A 87 -3.96 2.68 -12.35
C PRO A 87 -3.46 1.25 -12.52
N HIS A 88 -4.09 0.33 -11.82
CA HIS A 88 -3.79 -1.10 -11.90
C HIS A 88 -4.99 -1.89 -11.39
N PHE A 89 -5.01 -3.20 -11.65
CA PHE A 89 -6.04 -4.10 -11.16
C PHE A 89 -5.52 -4.93 -10.01
N HIS A 90 -6.43 -5.25 -9.09
CA HIS A 90 -6.17 -6.17 -7.99
C HIS A 90 -6.99 -7.43 -8.21
N ILE A 91 -6.33 -8.58 -8.25
CA ILE A 91 -6.98 -9.87 -8.28
C ILE A 91 -6.91 -10.47 -6.88
N TYR A 92 -8.06 -10.76 -6.31
CA TYR A 92 -8.14 -11.32 -4.97
C TYR A 92 -8.02 -12.84 -5.02
N ASP A 93 -7.03 -13.39 -4.31
CA ASP A 93 -6.84 -14.83 -4.13
C ASP A 93 -7.51 -15.25 -2.82
N LYS A 94 -8.64 -15.94 -2.91
CA LYS A 94 -9.42 -16.37 -1.74
C LYS A 94 -8.70 -17.41 -0.89
N GLN A 95 -7.88 -18.25 -1.50
CA GLN A 95 -7.17 -19.31 -0.76
C GLN A 95 -6.10 -18.73 0.15
N ASN A 96 -5.38 -17.74 -0.32
CA ASN A 96 -4.28 -17.13 0.41
C ASN A 96 -4.65 -15.81 1.08
N ASP A 97 -5.90 -15.36 0.91
CA ASP A 97 -6.41 -14.07 1.41
C ASP A 97 -5.43 -12.93 1.08
N CYS A 98 -5.08 -12.80 -0.18
CA CYS A 98 -4.18 -11.76 -0.66
C CYS A 98 -4.63 -11.21 -2.00
N TYR A 99 -4.13 -10.02 -2.33
CA TYR A 99 -4.34 -9.41 -3.64
C TYR A 99 -3.09 -9.56 -4.49
N VAL A 100 -3.30 -9.78 -5.77
CA VAL A 100 -2.23 -9.79 -6.77
C VAL A 100 -2.44 -8.58 -7.70
N ASP A 101 -1.41 -7.77 -7.86
CA ASP A 101 -1.48 -6.60 -8.73
C ASP A 101 -1.36 -6.99 -10.19
N VAL A 102 -2.25 -6.43 -11.01
CA VAL A 102 -2.18 -6.56 -12.46
C VAL A 102 -2.04 -5.15 -13.04
N ILE A 103 -0.89 -4.89 -13.64
CA ILE A 103 -0.58 -3.60 -14.25
C ILE A 103 -0.63 -3.76 -15.76
N ASP A 104 -1.70 -3.27 -16.38
CA ASP A 104 -1.93 -3.34 -17.81
C ASP A 104 -2.74 -2.10 -18.22
N ASP A 105 -2.04 -1.09 -18.74
CA ASP A 105 -2.66 0.20 -19.08
C ASP A 105 -3.72 0.03 -20.17
N GLU A 106 -3.50 -0.82 -21.16
CA GLU A 106 -4.45 -1.06 -22.24
C GLU A 106 -5.73 -1.69 -21.71
N LEU A 107 -5.60 -2.72 -20.89
CA LEU A 107 -6.75 -3.38 -20.27
C LEU A 107 -7.50 -2.42 -19.35
N PHE A 108 -6.79 -1.64 -18.55
CA PHE A 108 -7.38 -0.65 -17.67
C PHE A 108 -8.20 0.37 -18.46
N GLU A 109 -7.65 0.92 -19.53
CA GLU A 109 -8.34 1.89 -20.38
C GLU A 109 -9.60 1.28 -21.00
N THR A 110 -9.52 0.03 -21.44
CA THR A 110 -10.66 -0.67 -22.03
C THR A 110 -11.81 -0.81 -21.03
N ILE A 111 -11.49 -1.24 -19.81
CA ILE A 111 -12.47 -1.41 -18.74
C ILE A 111 -13.04 -0.05 -18.32
N GLU A 112 -12.21 0.96 -18.18
CA GLU A 112 -12.67 2.31 -17.81
C GLU A 112 -13.63 2.87 -18.83
N ARG A 113 -13.33 2.75 -20.11
CA ARG A 113 -14.25 3.19 -21.18
C ARG A 113 -15.59 2.44 -21.14
N HIS A 114 -15.52 1.14 -20.88
CA HIS A 114 -16.73 0.32 -20.78
C HIS A 114 -17.60 0.72 -19.58
N LEU A 115 -16.98 1.00 -18.43
CA LEU A 115 -17.69 1.46 -17.24
C LEU A 115 -18.31 2.83 -17.44
N LYS A 116 -17.60 3.77 -18.08
CA LYS A 116 -18.13 5.09 -18.40
C LYS A 116 -19.33 5.01 -19.32
N LYS A 117 -19.26 4.14 -20.34
CA LYS A 117 -20.36 3.92 -21.28
C LYS A 117 -21.61 3.40 -20.57
N LYS A 118 -21.44 2.58 -19.53
CA LYS A 118 -22.54 2.03 -18.71
C LYS A 118 -22.87 2.90 -17.50
N ARG A 119 -22.22 4.04 -17.33
CA ARG A 119 -22.38 4.97 -16.21
C ARG A 119 -22.06 4.38 -14.84
N PHE A 120 -21.14 3.43 -14.76
CA PHE A 120 -20.61 2.95 -13.49
C PHE A 120 -19.48 3.84 -13.01
N ARG A 121 -19.42 4.00 -11.72
CA ARG A 121 -18.35 4.74 -11.08
C ARG A 121 -17.92 4.10 -9.77
#